data_18fd91450fc7df52e0e019ac7d347308
#
_entry.id   18fd91450fc7df52e0e019ac7d347308
#
_cell.length_a   1.000
_cell.length_b   1.000
_cell.length_c   1.000
_cell.angle_alpha   90.00
_cell.angle_beta   90.00
_cell.angle_gamma   90.00
#
_symmetry.space_group_name_H-M   'P 1'
#
loop_
_entity.id
_entity.type
_entity.pdbx_description
1 polymer ?
#
loop_
_entity_poly.entity_id
_entity_poly.type
_entity_poly.pdbx_seq_one_letter_code
_entity_poly.pdbx_strand_id
1 'polypeptide(L)'
;MLIGVALVIIAALAVYVYLDVRRTYPPPEPPPPFYAYCQDGVVVVSARVDLRDVKVVDADGRVYCTFALIKAGAERLCRVGNATVYLVETGDLSRAVSCFRPLPPIPVGD
;
A
#
# COMPACT_ATOMS: atom_id res chain seq x y z
N MET A 1 17.03 46.31 26.81
CA MET A 1 17.91 45.46 25.97
C MET A 1 17.80 44.00 26.32
N LEU A 2 17.82 43.58 27.57
CA LEU A 2 17.75 42.16 27.95
C LEU A 2 16.44 41.49 27.49
N ILE A 3 15.30 42.19 27.57
CA ILE A 3 13.99 41.67 27.18
C ILE A 3 13.94 41.42 25.68
N GLY A 4 14.50 42.31 24.84
CA GLY A 4 14.55 42.15 23.38
C GLY A 4 15.37 40.95 22.94
N VAL A 5 16.52 40.73 23.59
CA VAL A 5 17.40 39.56 23.31
C VAL A 5 16.70 38.27 23.72
N ALA A 6 16.02 38.24 24.87
CA ALA A 6 15.27 37.06 25.32
C ALA A 6 14.14 36.70 24.34
N LEU A 7 13.42 37.67 23.79
CA LEU A 7 12.36 37.46 22.83
C LEU A 7 12.90 36.88 21.51
N VAL A 8 14.06 37.37 21.05
CA VAL A 8 14.68 36.84 19.84
C VAL A 8 15.12 35.38 20.01
N ILE A 9 15.69 35.05 21.18
CA ILE A 9 16.10 33.67 21.48
C ILE A 9 14.89 32.74 21.52
N ILE A 10 13.79 33.15 22.17
CA ILE A 10 12.56 32.36 22.25
C ILE A 10 11.98 32.13 20.83
N ALA A 11 11.92 33.16 20.00
CA ALA A 11 11.43 33.04 18.64
C ALA A 11 12.31 32.10 17.80
N ALA A 12 13.63 32.19 17.92
CA ALA A 12 14.56 31.31 17.22
C ALA A 12 14.39 29.85 17.64
N LEU A 13 14.25 29.59 18.94
CA LEU A 13 14.00 28.25 19.46
C LEU A 13 12.66 27.68 18.98
N ALA A 14 11.61 28.49 18.95
CA ALA A 14 10.31 28.07 18.48
C ALA A 14 10.34 27.67 16.99
N VAL A 15 11.01 28.44 16.17
CA VAL A 15 11.19 28.11 14.75
C VAL A 15 12.00 26.84 14.58
N TYR A 16 13.08 26.69 15.33
CA TYR A 16 13.92 25.50 15.28
C TYR A 16 13.14 24.24 15.64
N VAL A 17 12.38 24.27 16.73
CA VAL A 17 11.56 23.14 17.17
C VAL A 17 10.49 22.81 16.13
N TYR A 18 9.85 23.82 15.54
CA TYR A 18 8.84 23.63 14.50
C TYR A 18 9.42 22.92 13.29
N LEU A 19 10.59 23.33 12.81
CA LEU A 19 11.27 22.70 11.67
C LEU A 19 11.70 21.27 11.99
N ASP A 20 12.15 21.02 13.21
CA ASP A 20 12.57 19.70 13.65
C ASP A 20 11.38 18.74 13.72
N VAL A 21 10.24 19.19 14.23
CA VAL A 21 9.01 18.40 14.26
C VAL A 21 8.56 18.05 12.84
N ARG A 22 8.63 18.97 11.89
CA ARG A 22 8.30 18.67 10.50
C ARG A 22 9.21 17.64 9.86
N ARG A 23 10.47 17.57 10.27
CA ARG A 23 11.41 16.55 9.77
C ARG A 23 11.15 15.18 10.38
N THR A 24 10.74 15.16 11.65
CA THR A 24 10.51 13.91 12.39
C THR A 24 9.21 13.22 11.97
N TYR A 25 8.20 14.00 11.59
CA TYR A 25 6.91 13.47 11.15
C TYR A 25 6.73 13.73 9.65
N PRO A 26 7.10 12.75 8.80
CA PRO A 26 6.84 12.90 7.38
C PRO A 26 5.33 13.02 7.12
N PRO A 27 4.91 13.73 6.07
CA PRO A 27 3.50 13.83 5.72
C PRO A 27 2.95 12.41 5.48
N PRO A 28 1.67 12.17 5.83
CA PRO A 28 1.07 10.86 5.59
C PRO A 28 1.13 10.52 4.10
N GLU A 29 1.46 9.26 3.80
CA GLU A 29 1.48 8.81 2.42
C GLU A 29 0.08 8.91 1.80
N PRO A 30 -0.01 9.31 0.52
CA PRO A 30 -1.30 9.30 -0.15
C PRO A 30 -1.86 7.87 -0.18
N PRO A 31 -3.19 7.70 -0.09
CA PRO A 31 -3.77 6.37 -0.15
C PRO A 31 -3.40 5.67 -1.47
N PRO A 32 -3.17 4.36 -1.46
CA PRO A 32 -2.84 3.64 -2.68
C PRO A 32 -3.99 3.73 -3.71
N PRO A 33 -3.67 3.72 -5.02
CA PRO A 33 -4.70 3.82 -6.05
C PRO A 33 -5.58 2.58 -6.15
N PHE A 34 -5.16 1.46 -5.58
CA PHE A 34 -5.93 0.23 -5.55
C PHE A 34 -5.54 -0.62 -4.35
N TYR A 35 -6.45 -1.51 -3.96
CA TYR A 35 -6.20 -2.56 -2.99
C TYR A 35 -6.27 -3.90 -3.68
N ALA A 36 -5.36 -4.80 -3.34
CA ALA A 36 -5.38 -6.15 -3.83
C ALA A 36 -5.15 -7.12 -2.67
N TYR A 37 -5.93 -8.18 -2.65
CA TYR A 37 -5.78 -9.24 -1.66
C TYR A 37 -6.12 -10.58 -2.29
N CYS A 38 -5.64 -11.64 -1.68
CA CYS A 38 -5.87 -13.00 -2.14
C CYS A 38 -6.74 -13.74 -1.13
N GLN A 39 -7.79 -14.38 -1.62
CA GLN A 39 -8.69 -15.17 -0.80
C GLN A 39 -9.09 -16.43 -1.57
N ASP A 40 -8.82 -17.61 -0.99
CA ASP A 40 -9.22 -18.91 -1.54
C ASP A 40 -8.80 -19.14 -3.01
N GLY A 41 -7.57 -18.76 -3.34
CA GLY A 41 -7.05 -18.91 -4.71
C GLY A 41 -7.59 -17.89 -5.71
N VAL A 42 -8.17 -16.81 -5.21
CA VAL A 42 -8.66 -15.70 -6.03
C VAL A 42 -8.02 -14.41 -5.57
N VAL A 43 -7.40 -13.69 -6.49
CA VAL A 43 -6.91 -12.34 -6.24
C VAL A 43 -8.01 -11.34 -6.57
N VAL A 44 -8.35 -10.53 -5.57
CA VAL A 44 -9.36 -9.48 -5.72
C VAL A 44 -8.64 -8.15 -5.85
N VAL A 45 -8.92 -7.42 -6.92
CA VAL A 45 -8.38 -6.08 -7.16
C VAL A 45 -9.51 -5.07 -7.03
N SER A 46 -9.40 -4.19 -6.05
CA SER A 46 -10.37 -3.13 -5.82
C SER A 46 -9.74 -1.79 -6.22
N ALA A 47 -10.28 -1.15 -7.23
CA ALA A 47 -9.74 0.10 -7.76
C ALA A 47 -10.34 1.30 -7.02
N ARG A 48 -9.48 2.21 -6.60
CA ARG A 48 -9.91 3.51 -6.04
C ARG A 48 -9.95 4.60 -7.09
N VAL A 49 -9.11 4.44 -8.12
CA VAL A 49 -9.06 5.32 -9.29
C VAL A 49 -9.12 4.43 -10.52
N ASP A 50 -9.34 5.02 -11.68
CA ASP A 50 -9.33 4.26 -12.93
C ASP A 50 -7.95 3.65 -13.16
N LEU A 51 -7.90 2.33 -13.29
CA LEU A 51 -6.67 1.59 -13.53
C LEU A 51 -6.66 1.06 -14.97
N ARG A 52 -5.53 1.23 -15.64
CA ARG A 52 -5.34 0.73 -17.00
C ARG A 52 -4.24 -0.32 -17.05
N ASP A 53 -4.39 -1.26 -17.97
CA ASP A 53 -3.40 -2.33 -18.21
C ASP A 53 -3.02 -3.06 -16.93
N VAL A 54 -4.02 -3.52 -16.20
CA VAL A 54 -3.82 -4.27 -14.96
C VAL A 54 -3.51 -5.71 -15.29
N LYS A 55 -2.41 -6.22 -14.76
CA LYS A 55 -1.97 -7.61 -14.94
C LYS A 55 -1.74 -8.26 -13.58
N VAL A 56 -2.17 -9.50 -13.45
CA VAL A 56 -1.87 -10.31 -12.28
C VAL A 56 -0.87 -11.37 -12.71
N VAL A 57 0.34 -11.30 -12.15
CA VAL A 57 1.44 -12.22 -12.49
C VAL A 57 1.94 -12.91 -11.23
N ASP A 58 2.56 -14.07 -11.39
CA ASP A 58 3.25 -14.75 -10.28
C ASP A 58 4.72 -14.31 -10.18
N ALA A 59 5.44 -14.88 -9.24
CA ALA A 59 6.85 -14.57 -9.03
C ALA A 59 7.73 -14.96 -10.24
N ASP A 60 7.28 -15.89 -11.06
CA ASP A 60 7.99 -16.33 -12.27
C ASP A 60 7.63 -15.49 -13.50
N GLY A 61 6.75 -14.52 -13.36
CA GLY A 61 6.32 -13.65 -14.45
C GLY A 61 5.17 -14.20 -15.29
N ARG A 62 4.53 -15.28 -14.84
CA ARG A 62 3.39 -15.87 -15.55
C ARG A 62 2.14 -15.01 -15.33
N VAL A 63 1.53 -14.58 -16.44
CA VAL A 63 0.32 -13.75 -16.39
C VAL A 63 -0.91 -14.65 -16.23
N TYR A 64 -1.69 -14.41 -15.19
CA TYR A 64 -2.95 -15.12 -14.96
C TYR A 64 -4.14 -14.37 -15.49
N CYS A 65 -4.17 -13.05 -15.29
CA CYS A 65 -5.28 -12.20 -15.72
C CYS A 65 -4.76 -10.89 -16.26
N THR A 66 -5.47 -10.34 -17.22
CA THR A 66 -5.21 -9.00 -17.77
C THR A 66 -6.52 -8.25 -17.86
N PHE A 67 -6.54 -7.04 -17.33
CA PHE A 67 -7.70 -6.15 -17.39
C PHE A 67 -7.30 -4.87 -18.12
N ALA A 68 -8.00 -4.56 -19.20
CA ALA A 68 -7.70 -3.34 -19.98
C ALA A 68 -8.02 -2.09 -19.18
N LEU A 69 -9.12 -2.10 -18.43
CA LEU A 69 -9.54 -0.97 -17.62
C LEU A 69 -10.36 -1.48 -16.41
N ILE A 70 -10.02 -0.97 -15.24
CA ILE A 70 -10.83 -1.14 -14.04
C ILE A 70 -11.23 0.26 -13.59
N LYS A 71 -12.52 0.55 -13.62
CA LYS A 71 -13.03 1.86 -13.22
C LYS A 71 -12.96 2.04 -11.70
N ALA A 72 -12.80 3.29 -11.26
CA ALA A 72 -12.81 3.62 -9.84
C ALA A 72 -14.07 3.08 -9.16
N GLY A 73 -13.90 2.42 -8.02
CA GLY A 73 -14.97 1.79 -7.27
C GLY A 73 -15.36 0.39 -7.75
N ALA A 74 -14.76 -0.11 -8.82
CA ALA A 74 -15.02 -1.46 -9.33
C ALA A 74 -14.04 -2.46 -8.72
N GLU A 75 -14.49 -3.70 -8.59
CA GLU A 75 -13.67 -4.83 -8.17
C GLU A 75 -13.58 -5.84 -9.31
N ARG A 76 -12.41 -6.47 -9.43
CA ARG A 76 -12.20 -7.56 -10.38
C ARG A 76 -11.59 -8.75 -9.68
N LEU A 77 -12.05 -9.92 -10.05
CA LEU A 77 -11.59 -11.19 -9.50
C LEU A 77 -10.70 -11.88 -10.51
N CYS A 78 -9.58 -12.44 -10.04
CA CYS A 78 -8.67 -13.22 -10.86
C CYS A 78 -8.41 -14.56 -10.19
N ARG A 79 -8.75 -15.65 -10.86
CA ARG A 79 -8.38 -16.97 -10.38
C ARG A 79 -6.91 -17.20 -10.63
N VAL A 80 -6.20 -17.55 -9.57
CA VAL A 80 -4.77 -17.81 -9.60
C VAL A 80 -4.49 -19.23 -9.13
N GLY A 81 -3.25 -19.68 -9.34
CA GLY A 81 -2.84 -21.03 -8.97
C GLY A 81 -2.45 -21.16 -7.50
N ASN A 82 -1.47 -22.01 -7.23
CA ASN A 82 -1.03 -22.37 -5.87
C ASN A 82 0.19 -21.57 -5.41
N ALA A 83 0.57 -20.52 -6.10
CA ALA A 83 1.71 -19.70 -5.68
C ALA A 83 1.36 -18.93 -4.40
N THR A 84 2.36 -18.65 -3.58
CA THR A 84 2.19 -17.93 -2.33
C THR A 84 2.15 -16.42 -2.52
N VAL A 85 2.77 -15.92 -3.57
CA VAL A 85 2.87 -14.48 -3.83
C VAL A 85 2.55 -14.20 -5.28
N TYR A 86 1.71 -13.20 -5.50
CA TYR A 86 1.38 -12.68 -6.82
C TYR A 86 1.69 -11.19 -6.87
N LEU A 87 1.93 -10.69 -8.06
CA LEU A 87 2.14 -9.27 -8.30
C LEU A 87 0.99 -8.73 -9.13
N VAL A 88 0.40 -7.64 -8.66
CA VAL A 88 -0.60 -6.89 -9.42
C VAL A 88 0.12 -5.68 -10.00
N GLU A 89 0.24 -5.65 -11.32
CA GLU A 89 0.92 -4.58 -12.04
C GLU A 89 -0.09 -3.71 -12.76
N THR A 90 0.04 -2.40 -12.65
CA THR A 90 -0.75 -1.44 -13.38
C THR A 90 0.12 -0.24 -13.74
N GLY A 91 0.34 -0.02 -15.03
CA GLY A 91 1.28 1.02 -15.48
C GLY A 91 2.66 0.81 -14.86
N ASP A 92 3.14 1.83 -14.14
CA ASP A 92 4.44 1.79 -13.47
C ASP A 92 4.37 1.29 -12.02
N LEU A 93 3.17 0.96 -11.54
CA LEU A 93 2.96 0.49 -10.18
C LEU A 93 2.85 -1.03 -10.15
N SER A 94 3.50 -1.64 -9.16
CA SER A 94 3.33 -3.04 -8.88
C SER A 94 3.17 -3.26 -7.38
N ARG A 95 2.28 -4.18 -7.01
CA ARG A 95 2.06 -4.55 -5.61
C ARG A 95 2.08 -6.05 -5.44
N ALA A 96 2.76 -6.48 -4.40
CA ALA A 96 2.77 -7.88 -4.04
C ALA A 96 1.52 -8.24 -3.24
N VAL A 97 0.91 -9.36 -3.59
CA VAL A 97 -0.26 -9.91 -2.89
C VAL A 97 0.11 -11.29 -2.37
N SER A 98 -0.02 -11.49 -1.07
CA SER A 98 0.26 -12.77 -0.45
C SER A 98 -1.00 -13.62 -0.37
N CYS A 99 -0.90 -14.84 -0.88
CA CYS A 99 -1.99 -15.83 -0.82
C CYS A 99 -1.75 -16.79 0.34
N PHE A 100 -1.66 -16.26 1.54
CA PHE A 100 -1.53 -17.10 2.71
C PHE A 100 -2.87 -17.72 3.07
N ARG A 101 -2.88 -19.04 3.15
CA ARG A 101 -3.93 -19.71 3.92
C ARG A 101 -3.55 -19.58 5.38
N PRO A 102 -4.39 -18.94 6.21
CA PRO A 102 -4.13 -18.98 7.63
C PRO A 102 -4.09 -20.45 8.07
N LEU A 103 -3.00 -20.85 8.69
CA LEU A 103 -2.90 -22.18 9.25
C LEU A 103 -4.07 -22.36 10.22
N PRO A 104 -4.79 -23.50 10.16
CA PRO A 104 -5.82 -23.75 11.15
C PRO A 104 -5.19 -23.70 12.54
N PRO A 105 -5.87 -23.12 13.53
CA PRO A 105 -5.32 -23.03 14.86
C PRO A 105 -4.96 -24.44 15.34
N ILE A 106 -3.74 -24.61 15.82
CA ILE A 106 -3.30 -25.88 16.40
C ILE A 106 -4.19 -26.17 17.59
N PRO A 107 -4.88 -27.33 17.64
CA PRO A 107 -5.68 -27.64 18.80
C PRO A 107 -4.80 -27.70 20.04
N VAL A 108 -5.12 -26.87 21.02
CA VAL A 108 -4.35 -26.74 22.24
C VAL A 108 -4.90 -27.72 23.25
N GLY A 109 -4.01 -28.48 23.90
CA GLY A 109 -4.37 -29.25 25.07
C GLY A 109 -4.72 -30.73 24.85
N ASP A 110 -4.28 -31.27 23.78
CA ASP A 110 -4.46 -32.74 23.59
C ASP A 110 -3.21 -33.53 23.86
#